data_a2d10f797c7a201dfb231fd03069ac8a
#
_entry.id   a2d10f797c7a201dfb231fd03069ac8a
#
_cell.length_a   1.000
_cell.length_b   1.000
_cell.length_c   1.000
_cell.angle_alpha   90.00
_cell.angle_beta   90.00
_cell.angle_gamma   90.00
#
_symmetry.space_group_name_H-M   'P 1'
#
loop_
_entity.id
_entity.type
_entity.pdbx_description
1 polymer ?
#
loop_
_entity_poly.entity_id
_entity_poly.type
_entity_poly.pdbx_seq_one_letter_code
_entity_poly.pdbx_strand_id
1 'polypeptide(L)'
;MAIRNAQAVWEGTLKEGKGNIKLGSGAYEGQYNFSSRFEEGVGTNPEELLGAAHAGCYSMKLNAMLHAEGFHPTRISTVAHVTIGKVGDATLISKIVLEVEGSIPGMEAAKFEEFAHKANEGCIISIALKNVPEIVVQAKLV
;
A
#
# COMPACT_ATOMS: atom_id res chain seq x y z
N MET A 1 -14.69 -16.73 7.74
CA MET A 1 -13.28 -16.27 7.68
C MET A 1 -12.69 -16.57 6.31
N ALA A 2 -11.87 -15.68 5.78
CA ALA A 2 -11.18 -15.88 4.50
C ALA A 2 -9.68 -15.97 4.74
N ILE A 3 -9.06 -17.02 4.22
CA ILE A 3 -7.61 -17.20 4.23
C ILE A 3 -7.10 -16.87 2.83
N ARG A 4 -6.05 -16.08 2.76
CA ARG A 4 -5.34 -15.76 1.51
C ARG A 4 -3.90 -16.18 1.65
N ASN A 5 -3.32 -16.69 0.58
CA ASN A 5 -1.94 -17.15 0.58
C ASN A 5 -1.12 -16.52 -0.54
N ALA A 6 0.16 -16.46 -0.31
CA ALA A 6 1.18 -16.10 -1.28
C ALA A 6 2.42 -16.93 -0.98
N GLN A 7 3.24 -17.14 -1.97
CA GLN A 7 4.46 -17.93 -1.88
C GLN A 7 5.64 -17.11 -2.37
N ALA A 8 6.77 -17.28 -1.70
CA ALA A 8 8.05 -16.77 -2.17
C ALA A 8 9.09 -17.88 -2.11
N VAL A 9 9.90 -18.02 -3.15
CA VAL A 9 11.03 -18.93 -3.22
C VAL A 9 12.28 -18.10 -3.47
N TRP A 10 13.36 -18.42 -2.77
CA TRP A 10 14.66 -17.79 -2.95
C TRP A 10 15.73 -18.86 -3.16
N GLU A 11 16.59 -18.65 -4.13
CA GLU A 11 17.70 -19.54 -4.47
C GLU A 11 19.01 -18.73 -4.55
N GLY A 12 20.03 -19.21 -3.86
CA GLY A 12 21.37 -18.60 -3.87
C GLY A 12 21.59 -17.59 -2.76
N THR A 13 22.67 -16.82 -2.88
CA THR A 13 23.05 -15.79 -1.92
C THR A 13 22.14 -14.55 -2.01
N LEU A 14 22.21 -13.67 -1.04
CA LEU A 14 21.41 -12.44 -1.09
C LEU A 14 21.74 -11.57 -2.31
N LYS A 15 23.00 -11.41 -2.64
CA LYS A 15 23.43 -10.52 -3.73
C LYS A 15 23.34 -11.14 -5.12
N GLU A 16 23.62 -12.43 -5.24
CA GLU A 16 23.71 -13.13 -6.52
C GLU A 16 22.52 -14.07 -6.78
N GLY A 17 21.68 -14.25 -5.78
CA GLY A 17 20.52 -15.11 -5.85
C GLY A 17 19.36 -14.52 -6.66
N LYS A 18 18.32 -15.31 -6.76
CA LYS A 18 17.09 -14.96 -7.44
C LYS A 18 15.88 -15.48 -6.67
N GLY A 19 14.81 -14.73 -6.75
CA GLY A 19 13.55 -15.12 -6.14
C GLY A 19 12.38 -15.08 -7.09
N ASN A 20 11.32 -15.74 -6.70
CA ASN A 20 10.02 -15.71 -7.36
C ASN A 20 8.92 -15.52 -6.32
N ILE A 21 7.99 -14.63 -6.59
CA ILE A 21 6.80 -14.38 -5.78
C ILE A 21 5.57 -14.75 -6.58
N LYS A 22 4.68 -15.52 -5.97
CA LYS A 22 3.42 -15.94 -6.57
C LYS A 22 2.27 -15.69 -5.61
N LEU A 23 1.24 -15.00 -6.09
CA LEU A 23 0.00 -14.82 -5.35
C LEU A 23 -0.88 -16.07 -5.51
N GLY A 24 -1.50 -16.51 -4.42
CA GLY A 24 -2.33 -17.71 -4.42
C GLY A 24 -3.54 -17.66 -5.34
N SER A 25 -4.02 -16.45 -5.66
CA SER A 25 -5.09 -16.22 -6.65
C SER A 25 -4.66 -16.47 -8.09
N GLY A 26 -3.34 -16.50 -8.37
CA GLY A 26 -2.81 -16.52 -9.72
C GLY A 26 -2.79 -15.16 -10.43
N ALA A 27 -3.20 -14.09 -9.76
CA ALA A 27 -3.25 -12.75 -10.35
C ALA A 27 -1.88 -12.17 -10.71
N TYR A 28 -0.83 -12.61 -10.02
CA TYR A 28 0.54 -12.19 -10.27
C TYR A 28 1.52 -13.30 -9.91
N GLU A 29 2.54 -13.45 -10.73
CA GLU A 29 3.75 -14.20 -10.46
C GLU A 29 4.93 -13.46 -11.11
N GLY A 30 6.01 -13.27 -10.38
CA GLY A 30 7.14 -12.51 -10.91
C GLY A 30 8.41 -12.67 -10.09
N GLN A 31 9.50 -12.26 -10.72
CA GLN A 31 10.83 -12.32 -10.12
C GLN A 31 11.10 -11.15 -9.17
N TYR A 32 11.96 -11.41 -8.20
CA TYR A 32 12.58 -10.39 -7.38
C TYR A 32 14.01 -10.78 -7.04
N ASN A 33 14.86 -9.80 -6.81
CA ASN A 33 16.27 -10.02 -6.48
C ASN A 33 16.82 -8.82 -5.70
N PHE A 34 18.11 -8.84 -5.38
CA PHE A 34 18.77 -7.75 -4.69
C PHE A 34 18.63 -6.42 -5.44
N SER A 35 18.87 -6.45 -6.75
CA SER A 35 18.82 -5.25 -7.58
C SER A 35 17.40 -4.68 -7.70
N SER A 36 16.37 -5.51 -7.84
CA SER A 36 14.98 -5.02 -7.91
C SER A 36 14.47 -4.46 -6.57
N ARG A 37 15.09 -4.83 -5.46
CA ARG A 37 14.73 -4.35 -4.13
C ARG A 37 15.49 -3.11 -3.67
N PHE A 38 16.79 -3.05 -3.92
CA PHE A 38 17.70 -2.05 -3.36
C PHE A 38 18.35 -1.14 -4.42
N GLU A 39 18.11 -1.44 -5.70
CA GLU A 39 18.67 -0.72 -6.85
C GLU A 39 17.55 -0.50 -7.90
N GLU A 40 17.94 -0.29 -9.16
CA GLU A 40 17.03 -0.05 -10.29
C GLU A 40 16.78 -1.29 -11.16
N GLY A 41 16.97 -2.48 -10.61
CA GLY A 41 16.80 -3.74 -11.36
C GLY A 41 15.35 -4.07 -11.70
N VAL A 42 15.19 -4.91 -12.72
CA VAL A 42 13.87 -5.39 -13.16
C VAL A 42 13.32 -6.43 -12.19
N GLY A 43 12.04 -6.32 -11.87
CA GLY A 43 11.32 -7.24 -10.98
C GLY A 43 10.55 -6.48 -9.91
N THR A 44 9.80 -7.23 -9.12
CA THR A 44 9.11 -6.69 -7.96
C THR A 44 10.00 -6.69 -6.71
N ASN A 45 9.42 -6.26 -5.60
CA ASN A 45 10.06 -6.30 -4.29
C ASN A 45 9.00 -6.32 -3.18
N PRO A 46 9.36 -6.71 -1.94
CA PRO A 46 8.40 -6.78 -0.83
C PRO A 46 7.73 -5.44 -0.51
N GLU A 47 8.43 -4.33 -0.64
CA GLU A 47 7.92 -3.00 -0.30
C GLU A 47 6.87 -2.54 -1.30
N GLU A 48 7.08 -2.78 -2.60
CA GLU A 48 6.10 -2.51 -3.65
C GLU A 48 4.82 -3.34 -3.46
N LEU A 49 4.95 -4.62 -3.13
CA LEU A 49 3.81 -5.51 -2.86
C LEU A 49 3.05 -5.07 -1.61
N LEU A 50 3.76 -4.64 -0.57
CA LEU A 50 3.15 -4.07 0.63
C LEU A 50 2.39 -2.78 0.29
N GLY A 51 2.99 -1.92 -0.53
CA GLY A 51 2.36 -0.70 -1.02
C GLY A 51 1.08 -0.97 -1.79
N ALA A 52 1.09 -1.97 -2.68
CA ALA A 52 -0.09 -2.39 -3.43
C ALA A 52 -1.22 -2.88 -2.51
N ALA A 53 -0.88 -3.72 -1.52
CA ALA A 53 -1.85 -4.19 -0.52
C ALA A 53 -2.43 -3.03 0.30
N HIS A 54 -1.59 -2.08 0.72
CA HIS A 54 -2.00 -0.92 1.50
C HIS A 54 -2.91 0.01 0.70
N ALA A 55 -2.49 0.39 -0.50
CA ALA A 55 -3.28 1.25 -1.39
C ALA A 55 -4.65 0.63 -1.72
N GLY A 56 -4.69 -0.66 -2.02
CA GLY A 56 -5.94 -1.38 -2.32
C GLY A 56 -6.90 -1.42 -1.14
N CYS A 57 -6.43 -1.82 0.02
CA CYS A 57 -7.23 -1.87 1.24
C CYS A 57 -7.74 -0.48 1.64
N TYR A 58 -6.88 0.52 1.62
CA TYR A 58 -7.22 1.90 1.94
C TYR A 58 -8.31 2.46 1.01
N SER A 59 -8.15 2.29 -0.31
CA SER A 59 -9.13 2.75 -1.30
C SER A 59 -10.51 2.14 -1.07
N MET A 60 -10.57 0.85 -0.78
CA MET A 60 -11.84 0.16 -0.47
C MET A 60 -12.46 0.67 0.83
N LYS A 61 -11.65 0.94 1.85
CA LYS A 61 -12.11 1.49 3.13
C LYS A 61 -12.69 2.89 2.95
N LEU A 62 -11.99 3.76 2.24
CA LEU A 62 -12.45 5.11 1.95
C LEU A 62 -13.77 5.09 1.16
N ASN A 63 -13.84 4.25 0.12
CA ASN A 63 -15.06 4.08 -0.67
C ASN A 63 -16.25 3.65 0.20
N ALA A 64 -16.06 2.65 1.05
CA ALA A 64 -17.12 2.15 1.92
C ALA A 64 -17.63 3.22 2.90
N MET A 65 -16.73 4.03 3.45
CA MET A 65 -17.09 5.13 4.35
C MET A 65 -17.87 6.22 3.63
N LEU A 66 -17.44 6.62 2.44
CA LEU A 66 -18.12 7.62 1.62
C LEU A 66 -19.50 7.14 1.20
N HIS A 67 -19.62 5.87 0.80
CA HIS A 67 -20.90 5.27 0.42
C HIS A 67 -21.89 5.24 1.61
N ALA A 68 -21.42 4.94 2.80
CA ALA A 68 -22.25 4.94 4.01
C ALA A 68 -22.83 6.32 4.33
N GLU A 69 -22.18 7.40 3.93
CA GLU A 69 -22.65 8.78 4.06
C GLU A 69 -23.48 9.29 2.86
N GLY A 70 -23.79 8.41 1.92
CA GLY A 70 -24.61 8.72 0.76
C GLY A 70 -23.88 9.31 -0.44
N PHE A 71 -22.54 9.32 -0.42
CA PHE A 71 -21.73 9.71 -1.56
C PHE A 71 -21.49 8.54 -2.51
N HIS A 72 -21.34 8.84 -3.79
CA HIS A 72 -21.07 7.84 -4.82
C HIS A 72 -19.77 8.18 -5.55
N PRO A 73 -18.60 7.75 -5.02
CA PRO A 73 -17.33 8.01 -5.68
C PRO A 73 -17.30 7.43 -7.10
N THR A 74 -16.96 8.24 -8.07
CA THR A 74 -16.70 7.79 -9.44
C THR A 74 -15.36 7.08 -9.53
N ARG A 75 -14.38 7.61 -8.79
CA ARG A 75 -13.01 7.06 -8.77
C ARG A 75 -12.31 7.44 -7.48
N ILE A 76 -11.57 6.49 -6.93
CA ILE A 76 -10.57 6.70 -5.88
C ILE A 76 -9.27 6.09 -6.39
N SER A 77 -8.21 6.88 -6.44
CA SER A 77 -6.87 6.45 -6.82
C SER A 77 -5.93 6.68 -5.65
N THR A 78 -5.23 5.65 -5.24
CA THR A 78 -4.27 5.72 -4.14
C THR A 78 -2.92 5.20 -4.61
N VAL A 79 -1.87 6.00 -4.39
CA VAL A 79 -0.48 5.59 -4.55
C VAL A 79 0.15 5.50 -3.17
N ALA A 80 0.77 4.37 -2.86
CA ALA A 80 1.50 4.18 -1.61
C ALA A 80 3.01 4.26 -1.89
N HIS A 81 3.68 5.21 -1.25
CA HIS A 81 5.12 5.34 -1.25
C HIS A 81 5.68 4.72 0.03
N VAL A 82 6.35 3.60 -0.10
CA VAL A 82 6.93 2.83 1.02
C VAL A 82 8.43 3.08 1.07
N THR A 83 8.89 3.69 2.15
CA THR A 83 10.31 4.05 2.32
C THR A 83 11.00 3.10 3.28
N ILE A 84 12.09 2.49 2.84
CA ILE A 84 13.06 1.81 3.70
C ILE A 84 14.08 2.84 4.16
N GLY A 85 14.34 2.91 5.44
CA GLY A 85 15.29 3.87 6.01
C GLY A 85 15.85 3.43 7.34
N LYS A 86 16.81 4.20 7.83
CA LYS A 86 17.37 4.04 9.17
C LYS A 86 16.41 4.64 10.19
N VAL A 87 16.11 3.86 11.23
CA VAL A 87 15.43 4.31 12.44
C VAL A 87 16.28 3.85 13.61
N GLY A 88 17.05 4.77 14.20
CA GLY A 88 18.15 4.41 15.09
C GLY A 88 19.19 3.57 14.34
N ASP A 89 19.58 2.44 14.89
CA ASP A 89 20.52 1.50 14.27
C ASP A 89 19.88 0.47 13.34
N ALA A 90 18.55 0.40 13.32
CA ALA A 90 17.82 -0.57 12.50
C ALA A 90 17.49 0.00 11.11
N THR A 91 17.48 -0.89 10.12
CA THR A 91 16.92 -0.61 8.78
C THR A 91 15.54 -1.23 8.72
N LEU A 92 14.52 -0.40 8.51
CA LEU A 92 13.11 -0.84 8.47
C LEU A 92 12.28 0.06 7.56
N ILE A 93 11.01 -0.27 7.39
CA ILE A 93 10.06 0.63 6.75
C ILE A 93 9.85 1.82 7.69
N SER A 94 10.41 2.96 7.31
CA SER A 94 10.44 4.16 8.14
C SER A 94 9.24 5.09 7.92
N LYS A 95 8.68 5.05 6.71
CA LYS A 95 7.58 5.92 6.31
C LYS A 95 6.74 5.31 5.21
N ILE A 96 5.43 5.54 5.27
CA ILE A 96 4.50 5.29 4.16
C ILE A 96 3.71 6.57 3.90
N VAL A 97 3.66 7.01 2.64
CA VAL A 97 2.80 8.10 2.20
C VAL A 97 1.72 7.53 1.30
N LEU A 98 0.47 7.75 1.65
CA LEU A 98 -0.70 7.44 0.82
C LEU A 98 -1.16 8.73 0.11
N GLU A 99 -0.86 8.83 -1.17
CA GLU A 99 -1.38 9.90 -2.03
C GLU A 99 -2.73 9.46 -2.58
N VAL A 100 -3.78 10.20 -2.28
CA VAL A 100 -5.15 9.84 -2.59
C VAL A 100 -5.81 10.90 -3.43
N GLU A 101 -6.28 10.53 -4.60
CA GLU A 101 -7.15 11.37 -5.43
C GLU A 101 -8.54 10.77 -5.48
N GLY A 102 -9.56 11.59 -5.22
CA GLY A 102 -10.96 11.20 -5.27
C GLY A 102 -11.76 12.06 -6.23
N SER A 103 -12.57 11.42 -7.08
CA SER A 103 -13.61 12.07 -7.87
C SER A 103 -14.96 11.68 -7.28
N ILE A 104 -15.54 12.58 -6.48
CA ILE A 104 -16.76 12.32 -5.73
C ILE A 104 -17.75 13.47 -5.99
N PRO A 105 -18.80 13.24 -6.83
CA PRO A 105 -19.80 14.27 -7.11
C PRO A 105 -20.46 14.82 -5.83
N GLY A 106 -20.54 16.14 -5.73
CA GLY A 106 -21.22 16.82 -4.62
C GLY A 106 -20.46 16.88 -3.30
N MET A 107 -19.18 16.49 -3.27
CA MET A 107 -18.38 16.53 -2.05
C MET A 107 -17.50 17.79 -1.99
N GLU A 108 -17.40 18.37 -0.80
CA GLU A 108 -16.48 19.47 -0.50
C GLU A 108 -15.07 18.93 -0.20
N ALA A 109 -14.04 19.67 -0.63
CA ALA A 109 -12.64 19.27 -0.47
C ALA A 109 -12.25 19.01 1.00
N ALA A 110 -12.66 19.89 1.92
CA ALA A 110 -12.37 19.73 3.35
C ALA A 110 -13.01 18.46 3.93
N LYS A 111 -14.21 18.11 3.49
CA LYS A 111 -14.90 16.88 3.91
C LYS A 111 -14.22 15.63 3.35
N PHE A 112 -13.77 15.67 2.11
CA PHE A 112 -12.99 14.57 1.52
C PHE A 112 -11.71 14.32 2.30
N GLU A 113 -10.97 15.38 2.65
CA GLU A 113 -9.75 15.27 3.45
C GLU A 113 -10.01 14.64 4.82
N GLU A 114 -11.09 15.04 5.50
CA GLU A 114 -11.51 14.43 6.77
C GLU A 114 -11.75 12.92 6.64
N PHE A 115 -12.51 12.49 5.62
CA PHE A 115 -12.77 11.08 5.35
C PHE A 115 -11.50 10.31 4.98
N ALA A 116 -10.60 10.93 4.23
CA ALA A 116 -9.33 10.33 3.85
C ALA A 116 -8.48 10.01 5.08
N HIS A 117 -8.40 10.91 6.06
CA HIS A 117 -7.70 10.66 7.32
C HIS A 117 -8.37 9.58 8.17
N LYS A 118 -9.69 9.61 8.31
CA LYS A 118 -10.45 8.59 9.03
C LYS A 118 -10.32 7.19 8.40
N ALA A 119 -10.23 7.12 7.07
CA ALA A 119 -10.04 5.85 6.37
C ALA A 119 -8.73 5.17 6.75
N ASN A 120 -7.67 5.93 7.00
CA ASN A 120 -6.40 5.38 7.47
C ASN A 120 -6.54 4.70 8.85
N GLU A 121 -7.31 5.29 9.75
CA GLU A 121 -7.56 4.71 11.08
C GLU A 121 -8.33 3.39 11.03
N GLY A 122 -9.20 3.23 10.04
CA GLY A 122 -10.06 2.04 9.87
C GLY A 122 -9.57 1.04 8.81
N CYS A 123 -8.49 1.31 8.12
CA CYS A 123 -7.91 0.41 7.14
C CYS A 123 -7.19 -0.75 7.84
N ILE A 124 -7.57 -2.00 7.52
CA ILE A 124 -7.01 -3.20 8.16
C ILE A 124 -5.49 -3.28 7.95
N ILE A 125 -5.01 -2.91 6.78
CA ILE A 125 -3.57 -2.92 6.49
C ILE A 125 -2.85 -1.80 7.25
N SER A 126 -3.42 -0.59 7.34
CA SER A 126 -2.86 0.48 8.18
C SER A 126 -2.75 0.04 9.65
N ILE A 127 -3.77 -0.62 10.16
CA ILE A 127 -3.77 -1.16 11.53
C ILE A 127 -2.67 -2.23 11.70
N ALA A 128 -2.50 -3.12 10.72
CA ALA A 128 -1.43 -4.11 10.74
C ALA A 128 -0.04 -3.46 10.71
N LEU A 129 0.10 -2.32 10.04
CA LEU A 129 1.34 -1.56 9.89
C LEU A 129 1.55 -0.47 10.96
N LYS A 130 0.80 -0.50 12.04
CA LYS A 130 0.81 0.54 13.10
C LYS A 130 2.18 0.82 13.71
N ASN A 131 3.13 -0.09 13.58
CA ASN A 131 4.51 0.08 14.07
C ASN A 131 5.44 0.80 13.09
N VAL A 132 4.98 1.10 11.88
CA VAL A 132 5.68 2.01 10.97
C VAL A 132 5.69 3.40 11.62
N PRO A 133 6.86 4.02 11.82
CA PRO A 133 6.95 5.28 12.57
C PRO A 133 6.07 6.41 12.02
N GLU A 134 5.88 6.45 10.71
CA GLU A 134 5.11 7.50 10.07
C GLU A 134 4.26 6.95 8.92
N ILE A 135 2.95 7.12 9.02
CA ILE A 135 2.01 6.88 7.91
C ILE A 135 1.25 8.17 7.66
N VAL A 136 1.45 8.76 6.49
CA VAL A 136 0.90 10.06 6.09
C VAL A 136 -0.13 9.88 4.98
N VAL A 137 -1.27 10.56 5.10
CA VAL A 137 -2.29 10.65 4.04
C VAL A 137 -2.24 12.04 3.44
N GLN A 138 -2.11 12.11 2.12
CA GLN A 138 -2.20 13.32 1.31
C GLN A 138 -3.39 13.17 0.38
N ALA A 139 -4.45 13.90 0.64
CA ALA A 139 -5.72 13.75 -0.06
C ALA A 139 -6.01 14.95 -0.96
N LYS A 140 -6.52 14.67 -2.16
CA LYS A 140 -6.93 15.67 -3.14
C LYS A 140 -8.24 15.28 -3.79
N LEU A 141 -9.23 16.14 -3.69
CA LEU A 141 -10.46 16.04 -4.47
C LEU A 141 -10.21 16.59 -5.88
N VAL A 142 -10.57 15.81 -6.89
CA VAL A 142 -10.37 16.17 -8.30
C VAL A 142 -11.68 16.15 -9.09
#